data_c72656b0947d121597ff7c966d0b35dc
#
_entry.id   c72656b0947d121597ff7c966d0b35dc
#
_cell.length_a   1.000
_cell.length_b   1.000
_cell.length_c   1.000
_cell.angle_alpha   90.00
_cell.angle_beta   90.00
_cell.angle_gamma   90.00
#
_symmetry.space_group_name_H-M   'P 1'
#
loop_
_entity.id
_entity.type
_entity.pdbx_description
1 polymer ?
#
loop_
_entity_poly.entity_id
_entity_poly.type
_entity_poly.pdbx_seq_one_letter_code
_entity_poly.pdbx_strand_id
1 'polypeptide(L)'
;LIFDIDLAKTKNNENPVYYIQYAHARISRVLEQWNGNQERLSVKNGDTIKNLNELKLIKSISEFPEAVIQAAEELAPHQIANYLKECAAEFHSYYNDTKFLIDDKNIMENRLALIRATQFILKNGLNLLGISAPNKM
;
A
#
# COMPACT_ATOMS: atom_id res chain seq x y z
N LEU A 1 26.27 -8.05 -6.03
CA LEU A 1 25.15 -7.11 -6.03
C LEU A 1 25.61 -5.76 -6.57
N ILE A 2 25.11 -5.38 -7.72
CA ILE A 2 25.47 -4.10 -8.35
C ILE A 2 24.45 -3.05 -7.96
N PHE A 3 24.91 -1.98 -7.31
CA PHE A 3 24.04 -0.85 -6.98
C PHE A 3 24.01 0.12 -8.16
N ASP A 4 22.84 0.32 -8.75
CA ASP A 4 22.62 1.24 -9.85
C ASP A 4 22.13 2.58 -9.31
N ILE A 5 23.03 3.58 -9.30
CA ILE A 5 22.73 4.92 -8.80
C ILE A 5 21.70 5.63 -9.69
N ASP A 6 21.78 5.44 -11.00
CA ASP A 6 20.84 6.07 -11.93
C ASP A 6 19.43 5.54 -11.72
N LEU A 7 19.27 4.21 -11.53
CA LEU A 7 17.98 3.59 -11.18
C LEU A 7 17.46 4.13 -9.85
N ALA A 8 18.31 4.26 -8.84
CA ALA A 8 17.93 4.77 -7.52
C ALA A 8 17.44 6.23 -7.56
N LYS A 9 17.89 7.02 -8.52
CA LYS A 9 17.46 8.40 -8.72
C LYS A 9 16.26 8.55 -9.65
N THR A 10 15.90 7.49 -10.36
CA THR A 10 14.80 7.52 -11.33
C THR A 10 13.45 7.72 -10.63
N LYS A 11 12.65 8.65 -11.14
CA LYS A 11 11.31 8.96 -10.60
C LYS A 11 10.22 8.29 -11.46
N ASN A 12 10.29 6.98 -11.58
CA ASN A 12 9.33 6.18 -12.32
C ASN A 12 9.22 4.77 -11.72
N ASN A 13 8.38 3.93 -12.30
CA ASN A 13 8.07 2.58 -11.78
C ASN A 13 9.26 1.60 -11.84
N GLU A 14 10.33 1.93 -12.52
CA GLU A 14 11.55 1.12 -12.52
C GLU A 14 12.33 1.23 -11.20
N ASN A 15 12.14 2.34 -10.47
CA ASN A 15 12.70 2.52 -9.14
C ASN A 15 11.76 1.91 -8.10
N PRO A 16 12.16 0.82 -7.41
CA PRO A 16 11.29 0.15 -6.43
C PRO A 16 10.83 1.08 -5.30
N VAL A 17 11.70 1.94 -4.80
CA VAL A 17 11.35 2.89 -3.73
C VAL A 17 10.32 3.90 -4.23
N TYR A 18 10.56 4.48 -5.39
CA TYR A 18 9.60 5.40 -6.00
C TYR A 18 8.24 4.75 -6.23
N TYR A 19 8.21 3.50 -6.69
CA TYR A 19 6.99 2.74 -6.94
C TYR A 19 6.17 2.54 -5.66
N ILE A 20 6.83 2.22 -4.54
CA ILE A 20 6.20 2.06 -3.24
C ILE A 20 5.68 3.41 -2.72
N GLN A 21 6.50 4.45 -2.79
CA GLN A 21 6.11 5.81 -2.38
C GLN A 21 4.93 6.33 -3.19
N TYR A 22 4.90 6.03 -4.48
CA TYR A 22 3.80 6.43 -5.37
C TYR A 22 2.49 5.76 -4.96
N ALA A 23 2.51 4.49 -4.55
CA ALA A 23 1.33 3.82 -4.00
C ALA A 23 0.79 4.56 -2.77
N HIS A 24 1.67 4.92 -1.84
CA HIS A 24 1.30 5.68 -0.65
C HIS A 24 0.67 7.03 -1.00
N ALA A 25 1.30 7.79 -1.89
CA ALA A 25 0.81 9.10 -2.32
C ALA A 25 -0.54 9.01 -3.05
N ARG A 26 -0.72 7.96 -3.86
CA ARG A 26 -1.98 7.71 -4.58
C ARG A 26 -3.13 7.44 -3.61
N ILE A 27 -2.89 6.67 -2.55
CA ILE A 27 -3.87 6.43 -1.50
C ILE A 27 -4.23 7.75 -0.80
N SER A 28 -3.24 8.56 -0.44
CA SER A 28 -3.46 9.88 0.15
C SER A 28 -4.37 10.75 -0.70
N ARG A 29 -4.17 10.74 -2.01
CA ARG A 29 -5.01 11.50 -2.95
C ARG A 29 -6.47 11.03 -2.93
N VAL A 30 -6.70 9.73 -2.94
CA VAL A 30 -8.07 9.18 -2.89
C VAL A 30 -8.76 9.59 -1.59
N LEU A 31 -8.08 9.47 -0.45
CA LEU A 31 -8.63 9.83 0.85
C LEU A 31 -8.91 11.34 0.97
N GLU A 32 -8.06 12.19 0.40
CA GLU A 32 -8.28 13.63 0.34
C GLU A 32 -9.50 13.98 -0.51
N GLN A 33 -9.67 13.34 -1.66
CA GLN A 33 -10.83 13.54 -2.52
C GLN A 33 -12.13 13.13 -1.85
N TRP A 34 -12.09 12.08 -1.05
CA TRP A 34 -13.26 11.65 -0.26
C TRP A 34 -13.65 12.69 0.79
N ASN A 35 -12.69 13.34 1.43
CA ASN A 35 -12.87 14.40 2.43
C ASN A 35 -13.74 14.01 3.63
N GLY A 36 -13.78 12.72 3.98
CA GLY A 36 -14.48 12.20 5.16
C GLY A 36 -13.55 12.02 6.35
N ASN A 37 -14.10 11.50 7.45
CA ASN A 37 -13.31 11.23 8.65
C ASN A 37 -12.58 9.89 8.52
N GLN A 38 -11.31 9.95 8.18
CA GLN A 38 -10.46 8.78 7.96
C GLN A 38 -10.32 7.90 9.20
N GLU A 39 -10.35 8.49 10.39
CA GLU A 39 -10.20 7.74 11.66
C GLU A 39 -11.39 6.83 11.95
N ARG A 40 -12.55 7.11 11.34
CA ARG A 40 -13.75 6.29 11.49
C ARG A 40 -13.88 5.20 10.44
N LEU A 41 -12.94 5.14 9.48
CA LEU A 41 -12.97 4.11 8.46
C LEU A 41 -12.70 2.74 9.08
N SER A 42 -13.62 1.82 8.88
CA SER A 42 -13.49 0.42 9.26
C SER A 42 -14.32 -0.44 8.31
N VAL A 43 -13.93 -1.68 8.14
CA VAL A 43 -14.74 -2.64 7.39
C VAL A 43 -15.93 -3.04 8.27
N LYS A 44 -17.13 -2.63 7.87
CA LYS A 44 -18.35 -2.88 8.65
C LYS A 44 -19.02 -4.20 8.31
N ASN A 45 -18.87 -4.65 7.08
CA ASN A 45 -19.45 -5.91 6.61
C ASN A 45 -18.49 -6.57 5.62
N GLY A 46 -17.83 -7.63 6.07
CA GLY A 46 -16.88 -8.37 5.24
C GLY A 46 -17.50 -9.04 4.01
N ASP A 47 -18.82 -9.22 3.99
CA ASP A 47 -19.51 -9.85 2.87
C ASP A 47 -19.46 -9.02 1.58
N THR A 48 -19.14 -7.73 1.68
CA THR A 48 -18.95 -6.85 0.52
C THR A 48 -17.56 -6.99 -0.13
N ILE A 49 -16.64 -7.66 0.55
CA ILE A 49 -15.26 -7.87 0.06
C ILE A 49 -15.22 -9.20 -0.68
N LYS A 50 -15.60 -9.17 -1.97
CA LYS A 50 -15.66 -10.36 -2.83
C LYS A 50 -14.74 -10.26 -4.05
N ASN A 51 -14.23 -9.10 -4.34
CA ASN A 51 -13.36 -8.87 -5.49
C ASN A 51 -12.01 -9.56 -5.25
N LEU A 52 -11.51 -10.26 -6.27
CA LEU A 52 -10.24 -10.97 -6.19
C LEU A 52 -9.07 -10.03 -5.83
N ASN A 53 -9.04 -8.83 -6.39
CA ASN A 53 -7.99 -7.85 -6.08
C ASN A 53 -8.04 -7.40 -4.61
N GLU A 54 -9.24 -7.24 -4.05
CA GLU A 54 -9.42 -6.93 -2.63
C GLU A 54 -8.89 -8.06 -1.74
N LEU A 55 -9.23 -9.30 -2.07
CA LEU A 55 -8.75 -10.47 -1.31
C LEU A 55 -7.23 -10.62 -1.38
N LYS A 56 -6.63 -10.40 -2.55
CA LYS A 56 -5.17 -10.42 -2.72
C LYS A 56 -4.50 -9.34 -1.90
N LEU A 57 -5.06 -8.13 -1.88
CA LEU A 57 -4.51 -7.02 -1.11
C LEU A 57 -4.60 -7.29 0.39
N ILE A 58 -5.74 -7.81 0.88
CA ILE A 58 -5.92 -8.19 2.28
C ILE A 58 -4.88 -9.24 2.68
N LYS A 59 -4.70 -10.26 1.87
CA LYS A 59 -3.68 -11.28 2.11
C LYS A 59 -2.30 -10.66 2.20
N SER A 60 -1.96 -9.80 1.26
CA SER A 60 -0.66 -9.14 1.19
C SER A 60 -0.38 -8.31 2.46
N ILE A 61 -1.31 -7.45 2.87
CA ILE A 61 -1.11 -6.61 4.06
C ILE A 61 -1.12 -7.42 5.36
N SER A 62 -1.83 -8.54 5.42
CA SER A 62 -1.86 -9.42 6.61
C SER A 62 -0.52 -10.11 6.86
N GLU A 63 0.33 -10.23 5.86
CA GLU A 63 1.64 -10.87 5.95
C GLU A 63 2.74 -9.93 6.47
N PHE A 64 2.45 -8.66 6.70
CA PHE A 64 3.44 -7.67 7.13
C PHE A 64 4.21 -8.04 8.40
N PRO A 65 3.56 -8.48 9.50
CA PRO A 65 4.29 -8.84 10.71
C PRO A 65 5.29 -9.96 10.48
N GLU A 66 4.91 -11.00 9.76
CA GLU A 66 5.80 -12.13 9.43
C GLU A 66 6.95 -11.70 8.53
N ALA A 67 6.70 -10.83 7.56
CA ALA A 67 7.75 -10.30 6.69
C ALA A 67 8.81 -9.53 7.49
N VAL A 68 8.39 -8.74 8.47
CA VAL A 68 9.30 -8.00 9.35
C VAL A 68 10.11 -8.95 10.23
N ILE A 69 9.46 -9.94 10.83
CA ILE A 69 10.12 -10.93 11.68
C ILE A 69 11.18 -11.72 10.88
N GLN A 70 10.81 -12.20 9.71
CA GLN A 70 11.71 -12.96 8.84
C GLN A 70 12.90 -12.12 8.40
N ALA A 71 12.68 -10.88 8.00
CA ALA A 71 13.76 -9.97 7.61
C ALA A 71 14.72 -9.70 8.77
N ALA A 72 14.21 -9.57 9.98
CA ALA A 72 15.03 -9.39 11.19
C ALA A 72 15.84 -10.64 11.52
N GLU A 73 15.24 -11.82 11.51
CA GLU A 73 15.91 -13.08 11.80
C GLU A 73 17.02 -13.40 10.81
N GLU A 74 16.80 -13.09 9.53
CA GLU A 74 17.77 -13.34 8.45
C GLU A 74 18.75 -12.19 8.25
N LEU A 75 18.63 -11.09 9.02
CA LEU A 75 19.42 -9.87 8.85
C LEU A 75 19.37 -9.36 7.41
N ALA A 76 18.18 -9.39 6.83
CA ALA A 76 17.95 -9.12 5.41
C ALA A 76 16.90 -8.01 5.20
N PRO A 77 17.24 -6.72 5.46
CA PRO A 77 16.29 -5.62 5.31
C PRO A 77 15.73 -5.48 3.89
N HIS A 78 16.46 -5.96 2.87
CA HIS A 78 15.97 -5.95 1.49
C HIS A 78 14.70 -6.79 1.30
N GLN A 79 14.44 -7.77 2.18
CA GLN A 79 13.20 -8.55 2.15
C GLN A 79 11.98 -7.68 2.47
N ILE A 80 12.13 -6.66 3.32
CA ILE A 80 11.07 -5.68 3.59
C ILE A 80 10.76 -4.88 2.32
N ALA A 81 11.79 -4.43 1.61
CA ALA A 81 11.62 -3.70 0.36
C ALA A 81 10.91 -4.56 -0.71
N ASN A 82 11.28 -5.83 -0.84
CA ASN A 82 10.63 -6.75 -1.76
C ASN A 82 9.16 -6.97 -1.39
N TYR A 83 8.86 -7.15 -0.10
CA TYR A 83 7.49 -7.29 0.39
C TYR A 83 6.66 -6.04 0.06
N LEU A 84 7.18 -4.84 0.34
CA LEU A 84 6.48 -3.60 0.07
C LEU A 84 6.24 -3.38 -1.43
N LYS A 85 7.19 -3.78 -2.26
CA LYS A 85 7.02 -3.72 -3.72
C LYS A 85 5.86 -4.59 -4.19
N GLU A 86 5.76 -5.82 -3.68
CA GLU A 86 4.65 -6.72 -3.99
C GLU A 86 3.32 -6.16 -3.48
N CYS A 87 3.29 -5.63 -2.27
CA CYS A 87 2.11 -4.99 -1.70
C CYS A 87 1.66 -3.77 -2.54
N ALA A 88 2.61 -2.95 -2.98
CA ALA A 88 2.33 -1.81 -3.85
C ALA A 88 1.78 -2.28 -5.22
N ALA A 89 2.31 -3.36 -5.77
CA ALA A 89 1.83 -3.93 -7.03
C ALA A 89 0.36 -4.40 -6.91
N GLU A 90 0.03 -5.09 -5.82
CA GLU A 90 -1.35 -5.51 -5.56
C GLU A 90 -2.28 -4.30 -5.41
N PHE A 91 -1.83 -3.25 -4.73
CA PHE A 91 -2.61 -2.01 -4.62
C PHE A 91 -2.81 -1.36 -5.99
N HIS A 92 -1.79 -1.23 -6.81
CA HIS A 92 -1.92 -0.59 -8.13
C HIS A 92 -2.86 -1.36 -9.05
N SER A 93 -2.84 -2.70 -9.01
CA SER A 93 -3.80 -3.52 -9.74
C SER A 93 -5.23 -3.25 -9.26
N TYR A 94 -5.44 -3.19 -7.96
CA TYR A 94 -6.73 -2.87 -7.37
C TYR A 94 -7.21 -1.48 -7.79
N TYR A 95 -6.32 -0.50 -7.72
CA TYR A 95 -6.63 0.88 -8.10
C TYR A 95 -7.04 1.00 -9.56
N ASN A 96 -6.34 0.31 -10.46
CA ASN A 96 -6.63 0.38 -11.90
C ASN A 96 -8.00 -0.18 -12.26
N ASP A 97 -8.46 -1.19 -11.52
CA ASP A 97 -9.71 -1.90 -11.80
C ASP A 97 -10.89 -1.44 -10.94
N THR A 98 -10.70 -0.46 -10.06
CA THR A 98 -11.69 -0.11 -9.04
C THR A 98 -11.96 1.40 -9.01
N LYS A 99 -13.24 1.74 -8.98
CA LYS A 99 -13.67 3.10 -8.67
C LYS A 99 -13.98 3.19 -7.17
N PHE A 100 -13.25 4.04 -6.44
CA PHE A 100 -13.37 4.14 -4.98
C PHE A 100 -14.52 5.04 -4.55
N LEU A 101 -14.67 6.22 -5.18
CA LEU A 101 -15.68 7.20 -4.81
C LEU A 101 -16.96 6.91 -5.60
N ILE A 102 -17.84 6.11 -4.98
CA ILE A 102 -19.08 5.60 -5.56
C ILE A 102 -20.27 5.98 -4.66
N ASP A 103 -21.50 5.85 -5.18
CA ASP A 103 -22.72 6.23 -4.47
C ASP A 103 -23.06 5.27 -3.32
N ASP A 104 -22.73 3.98 -3.43
CA ASP A 104 -22.91 3.02 -2.35
C ASP A 104 -21.93 3.30 -1.21
N LYS A 105 -22.41 3.95 -0.17
CA LYS A 105 -21.59 4.39 0.95
C LYS A 105 -20.89 3.24 1.68
N ASN A 106 -21.57 2.12 1.88
CA ASN A 106 -21.01 0.98 2.62
C ASN A 106 -19.86 0.34 1.84
N ILE A 107 -20.05 0.10 0.56
CA ILE A 107 -19.00 -0.45 -0.31
C ILE A 107 -17.83 0.54 -0.40
N MET A 108 -18.13 1.82 -0.60
CA MET A 108 -17.09 2.87 -0.67
C MET A 108 -16.25 2.91 0.59
N GLU A 109 -16.88 2.97 1.76
CA GLU A 109 -16.15 3.05 3.03
C GLU A 109 -15.32 1.80 3.31
N ASN A 110 -15.80 0.61 2.94
CA ASN A 110 -15.02 -0.62 3.05
C ASN A 110 -13.78 -0.60 2.15
N ARG A 111 -13.93 -0.12 0.92
CA ARG A 111 -12.79 0.04 -0.01
C ARG A 111 -11.79 1.07 0.51
N LEU A 112 -12.28 2.21 1.03
CA LEU A 112 -11.41 3.23 1.60
C LEU A 112 -10.70 2.75 2.86
N ALA A 113 -11.37 1.95 3.71
CA ALA A 113 -10.75 1.34 4.88
C ALA A 113 -9.61 0.40 4.48
N LEU A 114 -9.79 -0.38 3.43
CA LEU A 114 -8.78 -1.30 2.92
C LEU A 114 -7.55 -0.55 2.41
N ILE A 115 -7.73 0.48 1.60
CA ILE A 115 -6.58 1.23 1.08
C ILE A 115 -5.88 2.05 2.18
N ARG A 116 -6.62 2.52 3.18
CA ARG A 116 -6.01 3.17 4.34
C ARG A 116 -5.14 2.20 5.13
N ALA A 117 -5.62 0.98 5.38
CA ALA A 117 -4.82 -0.06 6.01
C ALA A 117 -3.55 -0.35 5.21
N THR A 118 -3.67 -0.44 3.89
CA THR A 118 -2.53 -0.60 2.98
C THR A 118 -1.54 0.56 3.13
N GLN A 119 -2.03 1.79 3.22
CA GLN A 119 -1.19 2.97 3.40
C GLN A 119 -0.36 2.89 4.69
N PHE A 120 -0.95 2.46 5.80
CA PHE A 120 -0.22 2.27 7.06
C PHE A 120 0.92 1.25 6.91
N ILE A 121 0.66 0.14 6.22
CA ILE A 121 1.67 -0.89 5.99
C ILE A 121 2.82 -0.34 5.14
N LEU A 122 2.51 0.35 4.06
CA LEU A 122 3.53 0.97 3.19
C LEU A 122 4.37 1.99 3.96
N LYS A 123 3.72 2.85 4.73
CA LYS A 123 4.41 3.86 5.54
C LYS A 123 5.30 3.23 6.61
N ASN A 124 4.76 2.29 7.36
CA ASN A 124 5.51 1.62 8.44
C ASN A 124 6.70 0.85 7.87
N GLY A 125 6.51 0.13 6.77
CA GLY A 125 7.60 -0.59 6.10
C GLY A 125 8.68 0.33 5.57
N LEU A 126 8.32 1.43 4.92
CA LEU A 126 9.27 2.44 4.45
C LEU A 126 10.04 3.07 5.62
N ASN A 127 9.36 3.38 6.71
CA ASN A 127 9.99 3.96 7.90
C ASN A 127 11.02 3.00 8.52
N LEU A 128 10.75 1.68 8.53
CA LEU A 128 11.72 0.69 8.99
C LEU A 128 12.99 0.70 8.15
N LEU A 129 12.89 1.08 6.88
CA LEU A 129 14.03 1.21 5.96
C LEU A 129 14.66 2.60 5.99
N GLY A 130 14.17 3.51 6.84
CA GLY A 130 14.64 4.89 6.89
C GLY A 130 14.19 5.74 5.70
N ILE A 131 13.13 5.34 5.01
CA ILE A 131 12.62 6.00 3.80
C ILE A 131 11.31 6.71 4.11
N SER A 132 11.15 7.93 3.61
CA SER A 132 9.93 8.71 3.80
C SER A 132 8.77 8.19 2.96
N ALA A 133 7.55 8.44 3.42
CA ALA A 133 6.31 8.13 2.73
C ALA A 133 5.55 9.43 2.44
N PRO A 134 5.83 10.10 1.29
CA PRO A 134 5.20 11.38 0.98
C PRO A 134 3.73 11.22 0.63
N ASN A 135 2.93 12.24 0.97
CA ASN A 135 1.51 12.29 0.60
C ASN A 135 1.27 12.81 -0.81
N LYS A 136 2.27 13.45 -1.39
CA LYS A 136 2.21 14.01 -2.75
C LYS A 136 3.46 13.69 -3.52
N MET A 137 3.26 13.29 -4.72
CA MET A 137 4.33 13.04 -5.69
C MET A 137 3.93 13.46 -7.09
#